data_8cf1a84c0100bc954ffb29e762da2143
#
_entry.id   8cf1a84c0100bc954ffb29e762da2143
#
_cell.length_a   1.000
_cell.length_b   1.000
_cell.length_c   1.000
_cell.angle_alpha   90.00
_cell.angle_beta   90.00
_cell.angle_gamma   90.00
#
_symmetry.space_group_name_H-M   'P 1'
#
loop_
_entity.id
_entity.type
_entity.pdbx_description
1 polymer ?
#
loop_
_entity_poly.entity_id
_entity_poly.type
_entity_poly.pdbx_seq_one_letter_code
_entity_poly.pdbx_strand_id
1 'polypeptide(L)'
;MSRPEAASRAVALAGNPNVGKSSLFNALTGLHQHTGNWPGKTVAVAQGEYAYAAARYVVTDLPGAYSLTTGSEEEHIAADYLRAHTAACLVAVCDATCLARSLPFAVQLMQRWPRVIVCVNLMDEAEKQGIRIDLHALQTLLGVPVVGTCASDPNAVARLRQTIRDVLDGFMTVRPHLPDGQKPADCVR
;
A
#
# COMPACT_ATOMS: atom_id res chain seq x y z
N MET A 1 -30.96 -7.59 19.79
CA MET A 1 -29.64 -7.23 20.34
C MET A 1 -28.76 -6.84 19.15
N SER A 2 -28.55 -5.55 18.92
CA SER A 2 -27.73 -5.03 17.84
C SER A 2 -26.28 -5.41 18.12
N ARG A 3 -25.65 -6.13 17.20
CA ARG A 3 -24.21 -6.41 17.24
C ARG A 3 -23.49 -5.05 17.30
N PRO A 4 -22.50 -4.86 18.19
CA PRO A 4 -21.73 -3.62 18.18
C PRO A 4 -21.11 -3.47 16.79
N GLU A 5 -21.31 -2.32 16.18
CA GLU A 5 -20.77 -1.97 14.88
C GLU A 5 -19.24 -2.07 14.99
N ALA A 6 -18.66 -3.03 14.30
CA ALA A 6 -17.21 -3.26 14.34
C ALA A 6 -16.52 -1.98 13.90
N ALA A 7 -15.63 -1.45 14.73
CA ALA A 7 -14.90 -0.23 14.45
C ALA A 7 -14.26 -0.32 13.05
N SER A 8 -14.61 0.62 12.19
CA SER A 8 -14.08 0.71 10.83
C SER A 8 -12.62 1.14 10.87
N ARG A 9 -11.76 0.42 10.15
CA ARG A 9 -10.31 0.65 10.08
C ARG A 9 -9.96 1.23 8.70
N ALA A 10 -9.46 2.45 8.67
CA ALA A 10 -9.10 3.12 7.43
C ALA A 10 -7.72 2.67 6.93
N VAL A 11 -7.65 2.25 5.67
CA VAL A 11 -6.43 1.85 4.97
C VAL A 11 -6.32 2.66 3.69
N ALA A 12 -5.14 3.18 3.36
CA ALA A 12 -4.91 3.84 2.08
C ALA A 12 -3.90 3.07 1.24
N LEU A 13 -4.17 2.97 -0.06
CA LEU A 13 -3.20 2.49 -1.05
C LEU A 13 -2.55 3.70 -1.70
N ALA A 14 -1.22 3.75 -1.70
CA ALA A 14 -0.44 4.77 -2.37
C ALA A 14 0.66 4.10 -3.21
N GLY A 15 1.04 4.68 -4.32
CA GLY A 15 2.06 4.13 -5.21
C GLY A 15 2.16 4.91 -6.49
N ASN A 16 3.18 4.63 -7.29
CA ASN A 16 3.38 5.24 -8.58
C ASN A 16 2.23 4.86 -9.55
N PRO A 17 2.02 5.63 -10.62
CA PRO A 17 1.14 5.21 -11.71
C PRO A 17 1.55 3.84 -12.28
N ASN A 18 0.57 3.03 -12.66
CA ASN A 18 0.73 1.73 -13.35
C ASN A 18 1.39 0.60 -12.53
N VAL A 19 1.54 0.73 -11.22
CA VAL A 19 2.04 -0.36 -10.33
C VAL A 19 0.97 -1.42 -10.02
N GLY A 20 -0.16 -1.40 -10.71
CA GLY A 20 -1.28 -2.33 -10.47
C GLY A 20 -2.10 -2.01 -9.21
N LYS A 21 -2.02 -0.77 -8.70
CA LYS A 21 -2.69 -0.34 -7.46
C LYS A 21 -4.21 -0.52 -7.52
N SER A 22 -4.87 -0.09 -8.59
CA SER A 22 -6.33 -0.23 -8.74
C SER A 22 -6.78 -1.69 -8.91
N SER A 23 -5.96 -2.54 -9.54
CA SER A 23 -6.23 -3.99 -9.60
C SER A 23 -6.14 -4.62 -8.20
N LEU A 24 -5.15 -4.23 -7.41
CA LEU A 24 -5.00 -4.67 -6.03
C LEU A 24 -6.15 -4.16 -5.14
N PHE A 25 -6.58 -2.91 -5.34
CA PHE A 25 -7.75 -2.34 -4.68
C PHE A 25 -9.03 -3.15 -4.97
N ASN A 26 -9.26 -3.49 -6.24
CA ASN A 26 -10.39 -4.32 -6.64
C ASN A 26 -10.32 -5.73 -6.03
N ALA A 27 -9.13 -6.33 -5.97
CA ALA A 27 -8.93 -7.64 -5.35
C ALA A 27 -9.16 -7.61 -3.82
N LEU A 28 -8.79 -6.52 -3.15
CA LEU A 28 -9.04 -6.34 -1.72
C LEU A 28 -10.52 -6.13 -1.40
N THR A 29 -11.22 -5.31 -2.20
CA THR A 29 -12.60 -4.88 -1.91
C THR A 29 -13.67 -5.76 -2.55
N GLY A 30 -13.29 -6.67 -3.46
CA GLY A 30 -14.23 -7.52 -4.20
C GLY A 30 -15.16 -6.70 -5.11
N LEU A 31 -14.68 -5.59 -5.67
CA LEU A 31 -15.43 -4.64 -6.50
C LEU A 31 -16.55 -3.87 -5.76
N HIS A 32 -16.62 -3.97 -4.45
CA HIS A 32 -17.51 -3.13 -3.63
C HIS A 32 -16.91 -1.73 -3.51
N GLN A 33 -17.11 -0.93 -4.54
CA GLN A 33 -16.52 0.40 -4.69
C GLN A 33 -17.58 1.48 -4.64
N HIS A 34 -17.25 2.58 -4.00
CA HIS A 34 -17.91 3.86 -4.15
C HIS A 34 -16.89 4.87 -4.65
N THR A 35 -17.14 5.46 -5.80
CA THR A 35 -16.34 6.61 -6.27
C THR A 35 -16.88 7.86 -5.62
N GLY A 36 -16.06 8.54 -4.83
CA GLY A 36 -16.36 9.84 -4.24
C GLY A 36 -15.37 10.88 -4.71
N ASN A 37 -15.83 12.09 -4.93
CA ASN A 37 -14.91 13.20 -5.14
C ASN A 37 -14.32 13.63 -3.79
N TRP A 38 -13.02 13.84 -3.75
CA TRP A 38 -12.40 14.43 -2.57
C TRP A 38 -12.97 15.84 -2.38
N PRO A 39 -13.36 16.24 -1.15
CA PRO A 39 -13.96 17.55 -0.92
C PRO A 39 -13.12 18.68 -1.51
N GLY A 40 -13.69 19.46 -2.45
CA GLY A 40 -13.05 20.60 -3.09
C GLY A 40 -12.07 20.30 -4.22
N LYS A 41 -12.03 19.05 -4.73
CA LYS A 41 -11.16 18.62 -5.84
C LYS A 41 -11.94 17.93 -6.96
N THR A 42 -11.44 18.05 -8.19
CA THR A 42 -12.02 17.45 -9.40
C THR A 42 -11.66 15.98 -9.59
N VAL A 43 -10.63 15.48 -8.87
CA VAL A 43 -10.15 14.11 -9.00
C VAL A 43 -10.97 13.17 -8.12
N ALA A 44 -11.50 12.11 -8.73
CA ALA A 44 -12.21 11.06 -8.03
C ALA A 44 -11.24 10.15 -7.27
N VAL A 45 -11.52 9.92 -6.00
CA VAL A 45 -10.83 8.95 -5.16
C VAL A 45 -11.75 7.74 -4.97
N ALA A 46 -11.29 6.55 -5.32
CA ALA A 46 -12.06 5.33 -5.13
C ALA A 46 -11.96 4.87 -3.67
N GLN A 47 -13.11 4.58 -3.08
CA GLN A 47 -13.20 3.93 -1.78
C GLN A 47 -13.97 2.62 -1.90
N GLY A 48 -13.55 1.63 -1.15
CA GLY A 48 -14.21 0.34 -1.06
C GLY A 48 -13.98 -0.28 0.30
N GLU A 49 -14.65 -1.38 0.56
CA GLU A 49 -14.56 -2.01 1.87
C GLU A 49 -14.49 -3.53 1.79
N TYR A 50 -13.90 -4.12 2.80
CA TYR A 50 -13.93 -5.56 3.02
C TYR A 50 -14.03 -5.89 4.51
N ALA A 51 -14.58 -7.06 4.81
CA ALA A 51 -14.58 -7.63 6.16
C ALA A 51 -13.49 -8.70 6.29
N TYR A 52 -12.73 -8.64 7.38
CA TYR A 52 -11.70 -9.65 7.69
C TYR A 52 -11.52 -9.77 9.21
N ALA A 53 -11.47 -11.01 9.72
CA ALA A 53 -11.24 -11.30 11.15
C ALA A 53 -12.13 -10.46 12.10
N ALA A 54 -13.44 -10.41 11.82
CA ALA A 54 -14.46 -9.67 12.57
C ALA A 54 -14.29 -8.14 12.63
N ALA A 55 -13.41 -7.56 11.80
CA ALA A 55 -13.26 -6.12 11.61
C ALA A 55 -13.66 -5.71 10.18
N ARG A 56 -14.07 -4.43 10.03
CA ARG A 56 -14.36 -3.80 8.74
C ARG A 56 -13.21 -2.89 8.37
N TYR A 57 -12.76 -2.99 7.11
CA TYR A 57 -11.67 -2.18 6.57
C TYR A 57 -12.21 -1.34 5.44
N VAL A 58 -12.00 -0.02 5.53
CA VAL A 58 -12.29 0.92 4.45
C VAL A 58 -11.00 1.24 3.75
N VAL A 59 -10.91 0.89 2.46
CA VAL A 59 -9.74 1.08 1.63
C VAL A 59 -9.96 2.29 0.73
N THR A 60 -9.00 3.19 0.71
CA THR A 60 -8.96 4.35 -0.19
C THR A 60 -7.85 4.14 -1.21
N ASP A 61 -8.18 4.15 -2.51
CA ASP A 61 -7.20 4.12 -3.60
C ASP A 61 -6.78 5.54 -3.94
N LEU A 62 -5.59 5.95 -3.49
CA LEU A 62 -5.07 7.30 -3.78
C LEU A 62 -4.61 7.40 -5.24
N PRO A 63 -4.71 8.58 -5.87
CA PRO A 63 -4.13 8.81 -7.17
C PRO A 63 -2.66 8.43 -7.23
N GLY A 64 -2.20 7.95 -8.41
CA GLY A 64 -0.79 7.60 -8.60
C GLY A 64 0.10 8.82 -8.49
N ALA A 65 1.18 8.72 -7.71
CA ALA A 65 2.13 9.81 -7.49
C ALA A 65 3.57 9.29 -7.52
N TYR A 66 4.49 10.12 -7.98
CA TYR A 66 5.93 9.83 -7.94
C TYR A 66 6.63 10.50 -6.76
N SER A 67 6.01 11.52 -6.20
CA SER A 67 6.55 12.31 -5.09
C SER A 67 5.41 12.95 -4.30
N LEU A 68 5.69 13.33 -3.06
CA LEU A 68 4.80 14.14 -2.21
C LEU A 68 5.12 15.63 -2.29
N THR A 69 6.08 16.04 -3.12
CA THR A 69 6.62 17.41 -3.16
C THR A 69 6.53 18.09 -4.51
N THR A 70 6.20 17.37 -5.58
CA THR A 70 6.05 17.88 -6.94
C THR A 70 4.60 18.29 -7.24
N GLY A 71 4.37 19.04 -8.29
CA GLY A 71 3.21 19.90 -8.46
C GLY A 71 2.06 19.35 -9.31
N SER A 72 1.88 18.02 -9.50
CA SER A 72 0.69 17.51 -10.17
C SER A 72 -0.54 17.53 -9.26
N GLU A 73 -1.74 17.60 -9.83
CA GLU A 73 -2.98 17.60 -9.06
C GLU A 73 -3.14 16.30 -8.25
N GLU A 74 -2.75 15.15 -8.84
CA GLU A 74 -2.75 13.84 -8.19
C GLU A 74 -1.81 13.79 -7.00
N GLU A 75 -0.63 14.36 -7.11
CA GLU A 75 0.36 14.43 -6.02
C GLU A 75 -0.12 15.33 -4.89
N HIS A 76 -0.78 16.45 -5.20
CA HIS A 76 -1.41 17.29 -4.18
C HIS A 76 -2.52 16.56 -3.43
N ILE A 77 -3.36 15.78 -4.11
CA ILE A 77 -4.43 15.01 -3.47
C ILE A 77 -3.87 13.94 -2.55
N ALA A 78 -2.86 13.19 -3.01
CA ALA A 78 -2.18 12.21 -2.20
C ALA A 78 -1.55 12.86 -0.96
N ALA A 79 -0.87 14.00 -1.12
CA ALA A 79 -0.27 14.75 -0.02
C ALA A 79 -1.31 15.31 0.96
N ASP A 80 -2.44 15.84 0.48
CA ASP A 80 -3.52 16.37 1.32
C ASP A 80 -4.19 15.26 2.11
N TYR A 81 -4.44 14.09 1.48
CA TYR A 81 -4.95 12.92 2.18
C TYR A 81 -4.02 12.49 3.32
N LEU A 82 -2.73 12.45 3.03
CA LEU A 82 -1.72 12.08 4.01
C LEU A 82 -1.61 13.12 5.14
N ARG A 83 -1.75 14.41 4.86
CA ARG A 83 -1.77 15.47 5.89
C ARG A 83 -3.00 15.38 6.80
N ALA A 84 -4.14 14.97 6.26
CA ALA A 84 -5.36 14.80 7.05
C ALA A 84 -5.32 13.61 8.02
N HIS A 85 -4.28 12.75 7.95
CA HIS A 85 -4.08 11.58 8.81
C HIS A 85 -5.29 10.66 8.93
N THR A 86 -6.05 10.50 7.86
CA THR A 86 -7.32 9.75 7.87
C THR A 86 -7.12 8.23 7.85
N ALA A 87 -5.99 7.73 7.33
CA ALA A 87 -5.70 6.30 7.30
C ALA A 87 -4.99 5.83 8.58
N ALA A 88 -5.44 4.70 9.12
CA ALA A 88 -4.79 4.02 10.23
C ALA A 88 -3.55 3.22 9.80
N CYS A 89 -3.52 2.78 8.53
CA CYS A 89 -2.41 2.08 7.89
C CYS A 89 -2.28 2.50 6.43
N LEU A 90 -1.05 2.62 5.94
CA LEU A 90 -0.73 2.93 4.55
C LEU A 90 -0.07 1.72 3.89
N VAL A 91 -0.56 1.33 2.71
CA VAL A 91 0.05 0.31 1.87
C VAL A 91 0.74 1.01 0.70
N ALA A 92 2.07 1.01 0.72
CA ALA A 92 2.90 1.55 -0.35
C ALA A 92 3.07 0.48 -1.44
N VAL A 93 2.40 0.64 -2.57
CA VAL A 93 2.40 -0.33 -3.67
C VAL A 93 3.57 -0.03 -4.61
N CYS A 94 4.46 -1.01 -4.75
CA CYS A 94 5.64 -0.97 -5.61
C CYS A 94 5.50 -1.99 -6.73
N ASP A 95 6.13 -1.71 -7.87
CA ASP A 95 6.20 -2.60 -9.03
C ASP A 95 7.40 -3.54 -8.91
N ALA A 96 7.15 -4.85 -8.89
CA ALA A 96 8.19 -5.87 -8.82
C ALA A 96 9.10 -5.87 -10.06
N THR A 97 8.59 -5.48 -11.23
CA THR A 97 9.36 -5.46 -12.48
C THR A 97 10.33 -4.28 -12.56
N CYS A 98 10.08 -3.23 -11.79
CA CYS A 98 10.95 -2.04 -11.72
C CYS A 98 11.00 -1.45 -10.31
N LEU A 99 11.38 -2.28 -9.34
CA LEU A 99 11.37 -1.95 -7.91
C LEU A 99 12.24 -0.71 -7.60
N ALA A 100 13.39 -0.57 -8.25
CA ALA A 100 14.27 0.59 -8.07
C ALA A 100 13.58 1.94 -8.40
N ARG A 101 12.58 1.94 -9.28
CA ARG A 101 11.82 3.13 -9.66
C ARG A 101 10.68 3.44 -8.67
N SER A 102 10.04 2.42 -8.11
CA SER A 102 8.86 2.57 -7.26
C SER A 102 9.20 2.72 -5.77
N LEU A 103 10.30 2.13 -5.30
CA LEU A 103 10.74 2.18 -3.91
C LEU A 103 11.03 3.59 -3.36
N PRO A 104 11.62 4.54 -4.11
CA PRO A 104 11.87 5.89 -3.58
C PRO A 104 10.61 6.58 -3.07
N PHE A 105 9.47 6.37 -3.72
CA PHE A 105 8.20 6.92 -3.25
C PHE A 105 7.72 6.22 -1.97
N ALA A 106 7.83 4.88 -1.89
CA ALA A 106 7.53 4.13 -0.66
C ALA A 106 8.37 4.60 0.53
N VAL A 107 9.67 4.88 0.29
CA VAL A 107 10.57 5.43 1.32
C VAL A 107 10.10 6.81 1.79
N GLN A 108 9.66 7.70 0.90
CA GLN A 108 9.08 9.00 1.29
C GLN A 108 7.83 8.83 2.17
N LEU A 109 6.99 7.83 1.87
CA LEU A 109 5.82 7.50 2.68
C LEU A 109 6.21 7.00 4.08
N MET A 110 7.22 6.12 4.15
CA MET A 110 7.73 5.56 5.41
C MET A 110 8.30 6.65 6.35
N GLN A 111 8.90 7.71 5.79
CA GLN A 111 9.43 8.84 6.56
C GLN A 111 8.33 9.69 7.22
N ARG A 112 7.11 9.64 6.70
CA ARG A 112 6.00 10.53 7.09
C ARG A 112 4.83 9.82 7.74
N TRP A 113 4.79 8.48 7.62
CA TRP A 113 3.67 7.69 8.14
C TRP A 113 4.16 6.61 9.09
N PRO A 114 3.56 6.48 10.28
CA PRO A 114 4.07 5.55 11.31
C PRO A 114 3.74 4.07 11.03
N ARG A 115 2.69 3.79 10.24
CA ARG A 115 2.26 2.43 9.92
C ARG A 115 2.20 2.25 8.41
N VAL A 116 3.32 1.82 7.82
CA VAL A 116 3.46 1.55 6.40
C VAL A 116 3.74 0.07 6.20
N ILE A 117 3.08 -0.51 5.20
CA ILE A 117 3.37 -1.83 4.63
C ILE A 117 3.87 -1.58 3.20
N VAL A 118 4.98 -2.18 2.83
CA VAL A 118 5.44 -2.18 1.43
C VAL A 118 4.85 -3.40 0.74
N CYS A 119 4.03 -3.16 -0.28
CA CYS A 119 3.41 -4.17 -1.11
C CYS A 119 4.13 -4.22 -2.47
N VAL A 120 4.92 -5.27 -2.70
CA VAL A 120 5.60 -5.51 -3.97
C VAL A 120 4.63 -6.28 -4.86
N ASN A 121 3.97 -5.56 -5.77
CA ASN A 121 2.93 -6.09 -6.65
C ASN A 121 3.51 -6.49 -8.02
N LEU A 122 2.74 -7.21 -8.84
CA LEU A 122 3.14 -7.74 -10.14
C LEU A 122 4.26 -8.79 -10.03
N MET A 123 4.26 -9.59 -8.95
CA MET A 123 5.26 -10.65 -8.73
C MET A 123 5.26 -11.70 -9.84
N ASP A 124 4.10 -12.00 -10.42
CA ASP A 124 3.95 -12.90 -11.56
C ASP A 124 4.60 -12.35 -12.84
N GLU A 125 4.53 -11.06 -13.06
CA GLU A 125 5.21 -10.42 -14.20
C GLU A 125 6.73 -10.38 -14.00
N ALA A 126 7.18 -10.13 -12.78
CA ALA A 126 8.61 -10.18 -12.43
C ALA A 126 9.17 -11.60 -12.65
N GLU A 127 8.45 -12.63 -12.22
CA GLU A 127 8.85 -14.03 -12.42
C GLU A 127 8.97 -14.39 -13.91
N LYS A 128 8.00 -13.97 -14.74
CA LYS A 128 8.06 -14.15 -16.21
C LYS A 128 9.28 -13.48 -16.84
N GLN A 129 9.75 -12.38 -16.26
CA GLN A 129 10.95 -11.65 -16.70
C GLN A 129 12.24 -12.19 -16.08
N GLY A 130 12.17 -13.25 -15.26
CA GLY A 130 13.34 -13.82 -14.57
C GLY A 130 13.84 -12.99 -13.38
N ILE A 131 13.06 -11.99 -12.94
CA ILE A 131 13.40 -11.12 -11.81
C ILE A 131 13.04 -11.85 -10.51
N ARG A 132 14.00 -11.96 -9.60
CA ARG A 132 13.78 -12.50 -8.26
C ARG A 132 13.99 -11.43 -7.22
N ILE A 133 13.03 -11.31 -6.29
CA ILE A 133 13.06 -10.33 -5.22
C ILE A 133 13.11 -11.07 -3.89
N ASP A 134 14.13 -10.78 -3.09
CA ASP A 134 14.23 -11.25 -1.72
C ASP A 134 13.39 -10.33 -0.81
N LEU A 135 12.13 -10.71 -0.61
CA LEU A 135 11.18 -9.93 0.21
C LEU A 135 11.62 -9.87 1.69
N HIS A 136 12.30 -10.93 2.18
CA HIS A 136 12.77 -10.97 3.56
C HIS A 136 13.96 -10.00 3.77
N ALA A 137 14.90 -10.01 2.85
CA ALA A 137 16.02 -9.06 2.86
C ALA A 137 15.49 -7.61 2.75
N LEU A 138 14.51 -7.38 1.86
CA LEU A 138 13.89 -6.08 1.69
C LEU A 138 13.15 -5.62 2.97
N GLN A 139 12.43 -6.52 3.64
CA GLN A 139 11.77 -6.24 4.92
C GLN A 139 12.78 -5.87 6.01
N THR A 140 13.86 -6.63 6.10
CA THR A 140 14.94 -6.37 7.07
C THR A 140 15.58 -5.00 6.81
N LEU A 141 15.85 -4.70 5.53
CA LEU A 141 16.43 -3.45 5.09
C LEU A 141 15.55 -2.23 5.40
N LEU A 142 14.24 -2.34 5.19
CA LEU A 142 13.30 -1.22 5.34
C LEU A 142 12.74 -1.08 6.76
N GLY A 143 12.80 -2.15 7.57
CA GLY A 143 12.22 -2.18 8.92
C GLY A 143 10.70 -2.09 8.95
N VAL A 144 10.03 -2.37 7.84
CA VAL A 144 8.58 -2.41 7.71
C VAL A 144 8.14 -3.72 7.08
N PRO A 145 6.90 -4.20 7.33
CA PRO A 145 6.39 -5.39 6.67
C PRO A 145 6.43 -5.27 5.15
N VAL A 146 6.91 -6.33 4.48
CA VAL A 146 6.97 -6.41 3.02
C VAL A 146 6.17 -7.62 2.55
N VAL A 147 5.21 -7.40 1.64
CA VAL A 147 4.35 -8.46 1.10
C VAL A 147 4.45 -8.48 -0.41
N GLY A 148 4.79 -9.63 -0.99
CA GLY A 148 4.70 -9.85 -2.43
C GLY A 148 3.27 -10.18 -2.85
N THR A 149 2.75 -9.51 -3.87
CA THR A 149 1.39 -9.70 -4.36
C THR A 149 1.33 -9.86 -5.89
N CYS A 150 0.30 -10.56 -6.29
CA CYS A 150 -0.29 -10.51 -7.62
C CYS A 150 -1.81 -10.37 -7.40
N ALA A 151 -2.44 -9.38 -8.00
CA ALA A 151 -3.86 -9.10 -7.78
C ALA A 151 -4.78 -10.26 -8.21
N SER A 152 -4.31 -11.13 -9.10
CA SER A 152 -5.01 -12.34 -9.55
C SER A 152 -4.81 -13.56 -8.63
N ASP A 153 -3.88 -13.50 -7.67
CA ASP A 153 -3.65 -14.57 -6.68
C ASP A 153 -4.41 -14.31 -5.37
N PRO A 154 -5.51 -15.04 -5.09
CA PRO A 154 -6.28 -14.86 -3.87
C PRO A 154 -5.47 -15.09 -2.58
N ASN A 155 -4.45 -15.97 -2.63
CA ASN A 155 -3.61 -16.25 -1.48
C ASN A 155 -2.67 -15.07 -1.17
N ALA A 156 -2.14 -14.42 -2.20
CA ALA A 156 -1.32 -13.22 -2.04
C ALA A 156 -2.15 -12.06 -1.46
N VAL A 157 -3.39 -11.88 -1.94
CA VAL A 157 -4.33 -10.90 -1.41
C VAL A 157 -4.72 -11.21 0.04
N ALA A 158 -4.93 -12.49 0.37
CA ALA A 158 -5.22 -12.92 1.75
C ALA A 158 -4.04 -12.63 2.70
N ARG A 159 -2.79 -12.87 2.25
CA ARG A 159 -1.60 -12.50 3.03
C ARG A 159 -1.52 -11.00 3.28
N LEU A 160 -1.86 -10.17 2.29
CA LEU A 160 -1.88 -8.71 2.47
C LEU A 160 -2.95 -8.28 3.49
N ARG A 161 -4.18 -8.85 3.41
CA ARG A 161 -5.24 -8.60 4.42
C ARG A 161 -4.80 -8.99 5.83
N GLN A 162 -4.13 -10.13 5.96
CA GLN A 162 -3.55 -10.58 7.23
C GLN A 162 -2.52 -9.59 7.75
N THR A 163 -1.57 -9.16 6.91
CA THR A 163 -0.51 -8.22 7.30
C THR A 163 -1.09 -6.86 7.71
N ILE A 164 -2.09 -6.35 7.00
CA ILE A 164 -2.80 -5.10 7.36
C ILE A 164 -3.41 -5.25 8.76
N ARG A 165 -4.09 -6.36 9.04
CA ARG A 165 -4.64 -6.65 10.36
C ARG A 165 -3.56 -6.66 11.43
N ASP A 166 -2.48 -7.39 11.20
CA ASP A 166 -1.43 -7.63 12.20
C ASP A 166 -0.67 -6.33 12.53
N VAL A 167 -0.50 -5.44 11.55
CA VAL A 167 0.03 -4.08 11.78
C VAL A 167 -0.93 -3.23 12.60
N LEU A 168 -2.22 -3.27 12.29
CA LEU A 168 -3.23 -2.47 13.00
C LEU A 168 -3.51 -2.97 14.42
N ASP A 169 -3.41 -4.28 14.64
CA ASP A 169 -3.56 -4.91 15.96
C ASP A 169 -2.27 -4.86 16.80
N GLY A 170 -1.16 -4.37 16.21
CA GLY A 170 0.12 -4.26 16.91
C GLY A 170 0.89 -5.57 17.03
N PHE A 171 0.48 -6.63 16.32
CA PHE A 171 1.21 -7.91 16.26
C PHE A 171 2.48 -7.83 15.42
N MET A 172 2.56 -6.87 14.50
CA MET A 172 3.77 -6.56 13.73
C MET A 172 4.30 -5.18 14.09
N THR A 173 5.57 -5.13 14.47
CA THR A 173 6.24 -3.85 14.75
C THR A 173 6.67 -3.20 13.44
N VAL A 174 6.29 -1.95 13.26
CA VAL A 174 6.73 -1.12 12.15
C VAL A 174 7.76 -0.13 12.69
N ARG A 175 9.01 -0.28 12.28
CA ARG A 175 10.12 0.61 12.63
C ARG A 175 10.86 1.01 11.37
N PRO A 176 10.31 1.95 10.59
CA PRO A 176 10.94 2.39 9.36
C PRO A 176 12.37 2.85 9.67
N HIS A 177 13.34 2.29 8.96
CA HIS A 177 14.69 2.78 8.95
C HIS A 177 15.23 2.80 7.54
N LEU A 178 16.11 3.73 7.26
CA LEU A 178 16.82 3.81 6.00
C LEU A 178 18.25 3.44 6.31
N PRO A 179 18.73 2.33 5.77
CA PRO A 179 20.11 1.92 6.02
C PRO A 179 21.07 2.91 5.37
N ASP A 180 22.04 3.35 6.15
CA ASP A 180 23.14 4.15 5.65
C ASP A 180 23.96 3.32 4.63
N GLY A 181 23.97 3.76 3.38
CA GLY A 181 24.81 3.19 2.33
C GLY A 181 24.29 1.93 1.61
N GLN A 182 23.23 1.27 2.05
CA GLN A 182 22.62 0.17 1.31
C GLN A 182 21.53 0.67 0.36
N LYS A 183 21.52 0.15 -0.86
CA LYS A 183 20.48 0.51 -1.84
C LYS A 183 19.42 -0.60 -1.88
N PRO A 184 18.12 -0.25 -1.87
CA PRO A 184 17.04 -1.23 -2.01
C PRO A 184 17.15 -2.08 -3.29
N ALA A 185 17.87 -1.61 -4.29
CA ALA A 185 18.18 -2.35 -5.51
C ALA A 185 19.02 -3.64 -5.26
N ASP A 186 19.74 -3.71 -4.15
CA ASP A 186 20.57 -4.88 -3.81
C ASP A 186 19.72 -6.12 -3.44
N CYS A 187 18.40 -5.95 -3.20
CA CYS A 187 17.46 -7.03 -2.94
C CYS A 187 16.82 -7.62 -4.20
N VAL A 188 17.18 -7.13 -5.40
CA VAL A 188 16.68 -7.59 -6.69
C VAL A 188 17.79 -8.38 -7.41
N ARG A 189 17.47 -9.59 -7.87
CA ARG A 189 18.36 -10.47 -8.64
C ARG A 189 17.72 -10.93 -9.94
#